data_a92c6661f8e93b4419e890db7ebb8114
#
_entry.id   a92c6661f8e93b4419e890db7ebb8114
#
_cell.length_a   1.000
_cell.length_b   1.000
_cell.length_c   1.000
_cell.angle_alpha   90.00
_cell.angle_beta   90.00
_cell.angle_gamma   90.00
#
_symmetry.space_group_name_H-M   'P 1'
#
loop_
_entity.id
_entity.type
_entity.pdbx_description
1 polymer ?
#
loop_
_entity_poly.entity_id
_entity_poly.type
_entity_poly.pdbx_seq_one_letter_code
_entity_poly.pdbx_strand_id
1 'polypeptide(L)'
;MFRARIQSLLLLALVAGCGDEDGNRSAVNLAPASLPGAYSGTFPCDGCAGIPTTLWLRSDGRFFFRQSYQSDAASTVDDVYSLGRWNLSADHGAIELRGAGPVRVFLRPDRDALIMRTASDQEHRLTRDPGASEFSATMRLSGMTRKLGNDVTFTECLTGLHAPVSKGGDFPSLWHQVRSVGGLREPVYVEFDGRFTWDGDGAPQSVNIQRFVTVRAGSGC
;
A
#
# COMPACT_ATOMS: atom_id res chain seq x y z
N MET A 1 12.39 27.45 -85.11
CA MET A 1 13.51 26.67 -84.65
C MET A 1 14.39 27.54 -83.75
N PHE A 2 14.19 27.50 -82.43
CA PHE A 2 15.09 28.14 -81.47
C PHE A 2 15.12 27.29 -80.23
N ARG A 3 16.27 26.72 -79.89
CA ARG A 3 16.57 25.95 -78.70
C ARG A 3 16.96 26.93 -77.57
N ALA A 4 16.22 27.03 -76.52
CA ALA A 4 16.64 27.71 -75.30
C ALA A 4 17.23 26.68 -74.35
N ARG A 5 18.48 26.89 -73.96
CA ARG A 5 19.17 26.17 -72.88
C ARG A 5 18.92 26.86 -71.55
N ILE A 6 18.32 26.17 -70.61
CA ILE A 6 18.21 26.63 -69.23
C ILE A 6 19.35 26.01 -68.43
N GLN A 7 20.22 26.87 -67.92
CA GLN A 7 21.27 26.53 -66.94
C GLN A 7 20.64 26.47 -65.54
N SER A 8 20.72 25.30 -64.87
CA SER A 8 20.36 25.14 -63.48
C SER A 8 21.51 25.61 -62.60
N LEU A 9 21.27 26.65 -61.80
CA LEU A 9 22.12 27.04 -60.70
C LEU A 9 21.78 26.14 -59.49
N LEU A 10 22.77 25.37 -59.02
CA LEU A 10 22.70 24.64 -57.76
C LEU A 10 23.07 25.61 -56.62
N LEU A 11 22.10 25.97 -55.78
CA LEU A 11 22.37 26.65 -54.52
C LEU A 11 22.63 25.58 -53.44
N LEU A 12 23.85 25.51 -52.93
CA LEU A 12 24.24 24.73 -51.79
C LEU A 12 23.87 25.54 -50.53
N ALA A 13 22.80 25.17 -49.82
CA ALA A 13 22.48 25.71 -48.50
C ALA A 13 23.20 24.89 -47.42
N LEU A 14 24.22 25.47 -46.79
CA LEU A 14 24.85 24.97 -45.58
C LEU A 14 23.88 25.23 -44.42
N VAL A 15 23.22 24.20 -43.89
CA VAL A 15 22.48 24.24 -42.65
C VAL A 15 23.44 23.92 -41.50
N ALA A 16 23.86 24.94 -40.78
CA ALA A 16 24.54 24.78 -39.50
C ALA A 16 23.48 24.28 -38.49
N GLY A 17 23.51 22.97 -38.19
CA GLY A 17 22.72 22.40 -37.11
C GLY A 17 23.32 22.80 -35.79
N CYS A 18 22.65 23.69 -35.02
CA CYS A 18 22.82 23.80 -33.60
C CYS A 18 22.27 22.50 -32.98
N GLY A 19 23.14 21.68 -32.43
CA GLY A 19 22.75 20.56 -31.62
C GLY A 19 22.23 21.08 -30.25
N ASP A 20 20.95 21.10 -30.06
CA ASP A 20 20.36 21.13 -28.72
C ASP A 20 20.59 19.76 -28.10
N GLU A 21 21.58 19.69 -27.19
CA GLU A 21 21.69 18.59 -26.24
C GLU A 21 20.60 18.78 -25.15
N ASP A 22 19.37 18.71 -25.56
CA ASP A 22 18.27 18.48 -24.64
C ASP A 22 18.41 17.04 -24.13
N GLY A 23 18.88 16.96 -22.89
CA GLY A 23 18.96 15.72 -22.13
C GLY A 23 17.60 15.02 -22.16
N ASN A 24 17.43 14.13 -23.12
CA ASN A 24 16.32 13.21 -23.21
C ASN A 24 16.36 12.30 -21.97
N ARG A 25 15.81 12.81 -20.84
CA ARG A 25 15.35 11.97 -19.75
C ARG A 25 14.20 11.17 -20.31
N SER A 26 14.50 10.04 -20.92
CA SER A 26 13.49 9.05 -21.30
C SER A 26 12.66 8.79 -20.06
N ALA A 27 11.44 9.31 -20.03
CA ALA A 27 10.48 8.95 -19.01
C ALA A 27 10.30 7.44 -19.08
N VAL A 28 10.86 6.74 -18.11
CA VAL A 28 10.74 5.29 -18.03
C VAL A 28 9.25 5.00 -17.87
N ASN A 29 8.62 4.51 -18.92
CA ASN A 29 7.21 4.15 -18.92
C ASN A 29 7.05 2.89 -18.07
N LEU A 30 6.90 3.10 -16.74
CA LEU A 30 6.80 2.04 -15.75
C LEU A 30 5.38 1.47 -15.81
N ALA A 31 5.23 0.29 -16.39
CA ALA A 31 3.94 -0.38 -16.47
C ALA A 31 3.33 -0.58 -15.06
N PRO A 32 2.03 -0.26 -14.88
CA PRO A 32 1.36 -0.43 -13.58
C PRO A 32 1.40 -1.87 -13.05
N ALA A 33 1.38 -2.85 -13.94
CA ALA A 33 1.40 -4.27 -13.59
C ALA A 33 2.69 -4.73 -12.87
N SER A 34 3.76 -3.94 -12.89
CA SER A 34 5.02 -4.28 -12.21
C SER A 34 5.08 -3.81 -10.74
N LEU A 35 4.06 -3.08 -10.26
CA LEU A 35 4.07 -2.52 -8.90
C LEU A 35 3.73 -3.49 -7.78
N PRO A 36 2.72 -4.36 -7.89
CA PRO A 36 2.40 -5.28 -6.81
C PRO A 36 3.61 -6.11 -6.38
N GLY A 37 3.76 -6.30 -5.07
CA GLY A 37 4.86 -7.02 -4.45
C GLY A 37 5.30 -6.39 -3.14
N ALA A 38 6.32 -6.98 -2.53
CA ALA A 38 6.92 -6.47 -1.31
C ALA A 38 8.10 -5.56 -1.61
N TYR A 39 8.29 -4.56 -0.76
CA TYR A 39 9.40 -3.61 -0.78
C TYR A 39 9.91 -3.44 0.65
N SER A 40 11.21 -3.56 0.85
CA SER A 40 11.84 -3.47 2.17
C SER A 40 12.97 -2.46 2.19
N GLY A 41 13.23 -1.88 3.37
CA GLY A 41 14.32 -0.94 3.60
C GLY A 41 14.40 -0.53 5.05
N THR A 42 15.38 0.29 5.38
CA THR A 42 15.53 0.84 6.72
C THR A 42 15.38 2.37 6.64
N PHE A 43 14.39 2.89 7.35
CA PHE A 43 14.19 4.32 7.42
C PHE A 43 15.10 4.92 8.50
N PRO A 44 15.69 6.09 8.25
CA PRO A 44 16.49 6.76 9.25
C PRO A 44 15.62 7.20 10.44
N CYS A 45 16.24 7.26 11.62
CA CYS A 45 15.64 7.82 12.83
C CYS A 45 16.71 8.52 13.65
N ASP A 46 16.31 9.51 14.43
CA ASP A 46 17.21 10.22 15.32
C ASP A 46 17.49 9.34 16.56
N GLY A 47 18.77 9.02 16.80
CA GLY A 47 19.24 8.28 17.98
C GLY A 47 18.95 6.78 17.96
N CYS A 48 18.63 6.17 16.82
CA CYS A 48 18.46 4.73 16.69
C CYS A 48 19.18 4.17 15.45
N ALA A 49 19.37 2.84 15.39
CA ALA A 49 20.03 2.16 14.27
C ALA A 49 19.25 2.19 12.96
N GLY A 50 18.02 2.70 13.00
CA GLY A 50 17.09 2.76 11.88
C GLY A 50 15.80 1.96 12.15
N ILE A 51 14.79 2.19 11.31
CA ILE A 51 13.47 1.57 11.41
C ILE A 51 13.30 0.61 10.23
N PRO A 52 13.52 -0.71 10.41
CA PRO A 52 13.19 -1.69 9.38
C PRO A 52 11.73 -1.53 8.95
N THR A 53 11.53 -1.35 7.65
CA THR A 53 10.23 -1.03 7.06
C THR A 53 9.95 -1.97 5.91
N THR A 54 8.74 -2.51 5.87
CA THR A 54 8.26 -3.33 4.75
C THR A 54 6.89 -2.84 4.29
N LEU A 55 6.73 -2.70 2.98
CA LEU A 55 5.50 -2.33 2.31
C LEU A 55 5.10 -3.46 1.36
N TRP A 56 3.90 -4.00 1.53
CA TRP A 56 3.28 -4.92 0.58
C TRP A 56 2.23 -4.17 -0.22
N LEU A 57 2.42 -4.10 -1.53
CA LEU A 57 1.44 -3.59 -2.49
C LEU A 57 0.73 -4.79 -3.13
N ARG A 58 -0.57 -4.90 -2.92
CA ARG A 58 -1.39 -5.94 -3.53
C ARG A 58 -1.93 -5.49 -4.89
N SER A 59 -2.16 -6.44 -5.77
CA SER A 59 -2.73 -6.19 -7.10
C SER A 59 -4.16 -5.63 -7.07
N ASP A 60 -4.86 -5.81 -5.95
CA ASP A 60 -6.21 -5.31 -5.71
C ASP A 60 -6.28 -3.85 -5.21
N GLY A 61 -5.15 -3.13 -5.24
CA GLY A 61 -5.07 -1.73 -4.81
C GLY A 61 -5.01 -1.54 -3.29
N ARG A 62 -4.73 -2.60 -2.53
CA ARG A 62 -4.54 -2.53 -1.06
C ARG A 62 -3.07 -2.59 -0.70
N PHE A 63 -2.71 -2.04 0.45
CA PHE A 63 -1.37 -2.16 1.00
C PHE A 63 -1.39 -2.59 2.45
N PHE A 64 -0.28 -3.22 2.86
CA PHE A 64 0.09 -3.44 4.26
C PHE A 64 1.48 -2.85 4.47
N PHE A 65 1.67 -2.18 5.60
CA PHE A 65 2.90 -1.47 5.91
C PHE A 65 3.32 -1.80 7.34
N ARG A 66 4.56 -2.24 7.52
CA ARG A 66 5.14 -2.54 8.82
C ARG A 66 6.36 -1.66 9.06
N GLN A 67 6.48 -1.14 10.26
CA GLN A 67 7.67 -0.47 10.77
C GLN A 67 8.05 -1.10 12.10
N SER A 68 9.30 -1.54 12.22
CA SER A 68 9.82 -2.21 13.42
C SER A 68 10.67 -1.23 14.21
N TYR A 69 10.19 -0.80 15.36
CA TYR A 69 10.89 0.12 16.25
C TYR A 69 11.65 -0.68 17.28
N GLN A 70 12.96 -0.45 17.38
CA GLN A 70 13.81 -1.04 18.40
C GLN A 70 13.94 -0.06 19.55
N SER A 71 13.53 -0.47 20.75
CA SER A 71 13.72 0.34 21.96
C SER A 71 15.10 0.07 22.52
N ASP A 72 15.91 1.11 22.73
CA ASP A 72 17.24 1.01 23.34
C ASP A 72 17.20 0.51 24.80
N ALA A 73 16.04 0.68 25.46
CA ALA A 73 15.86 0.35 26.88
C ALA A 73 15.41 -1.10 27.15
N ALA A 74 14.89 -1.77 26.13
CA ALA A 74 14.45 -3.16 26.23
C ALA A 74 14.77 -3.83 24.89
N SER A 75 15.29 -5.05 24.91
CA SER A 75 15.54 -5.85 23.70
C SER A 75 14.24 -6.24 22.97
N THR A 76 13.23 -5.38 23.04
CA THR A 76 11.90 -5.58 22.46
C THR A 76 11.78 -4.78 21.17
N VAL A 77 11.28 -5.44 20.14
CA VAL A 77 10.92 -4.82 18.87
C VAL A 77 9.41 -4.58 18.88
N ASP A 78 9.01 -3.32 18.77
CA ASP A 78 7.61 -2.94 18.63
C ASP A 78 7.28 -2.76 17.14
N ASP A 79 6.50 -3.68 16.62
CA ASP A 79 6.01 -3.60 15.25
C ASP A 79 4.74 -2.74 15.17
N VAL A 80 4.81 -1.68 14.38
CA VAL A 80 3.67 -0.83 14.05
C VAL A 80 3.18 -1.19 12.66
N TYR A 81 1.89 -1.52 12.56
CA TYR A 81 1.26 -1.90 11.31
C TYR A 81 0.25 -0.85 10.86
N SER A 82 0.18 -0.64 9.56
CA SER A 82 -0.91 0.11 8.94
C SER A 82 -1.36 -0.56 7.64
N LEU A 83 -2.61 -0.34 7.29
CA LEU A 83 -3.23 -0.86 6.08
C LEU A 83 -4.07 0.22 5.42
N GLY A 84 -4.40 0.03 4.16
CA GLY A 84 -5.20 0.98 3.41
C GLY A 84 -5.22 0.67 1.92
N ARG A 85 -5.46 1.72 1.14
CA ARG A 85 -5.47 1.65 -0.33
C ARG A 85 -4.31 2.43 -0.91
N TRP A 86 -3.76 1.92 -2.01
CA TRP A 86 -2.78 2.64 -2.79
C TRP A 86 -3.31 2.97 -4.18
N ASN A 87 -2.89 4.11 -4.70
CA ASN A 87 -3.20 4.56 -6.05
C ASN A 87 -1.91 4.99 -6.74
N LEU A 88 -1.88 4.79 -8.05
CA LEU A 88 -0.81 5.28 -8.90
C LEU A 88 -1.15 6.70 -9.36
N SER A 89 -0.17 7.60 -9.37
CA SER A 89 -0.31 8.94 -9.96
C SER A 89 -0.57 8.86 -11.48
N ALA A 90 -1.17 9.88 -12.05
CA ALA A 90 -1.55 9.90 -13.46
C ALA A 90 -0.35 9.78 -14.41
N ASP A 91 0.82 10.29 -14.00
CA ASP A 91 2.09 10.20 -14.73
C ASP A 91 2.86 8.89 -14.44
N HIS A 92 2.29 8.02 -13.59
CA HIS A 92 2.90 6.76 -13.12
C HIS A 92 4.24 6.93 -12.37
N GLY A 93 4.61 8.14 -12.02
CA GLY A 93 5.86 8.47 -11.34
C GLY A 93 5.81 8.32 -9.81
N ALA A 94 4.62 8.18 -9.23
CA ALA A 94 4.45 8.05 -7.79
C ALA A 94 3.29 7.12 -7.41
N ILE A 95 3.33 6.59 -6.19
CA ILE A 95 2.19 5.93 -5.54
C ILE A 95 1.78 6.73 -4.31
N GLU A 96 0.47 6.78 -4.06
CA GLU A 96 -0.10 7.34 -2.85
C GLU A 96 -0.68 6.23 -1.97
N LEU A 97 -0.30 6.20 -0.70
CA LEU A 97 -0.86 5.31 0.31
C LEU A 97 -1.86 6.08 1.17
N ARG A 98 -3.10 5.64 1.17
CA ARG A 98 -4.20 6.21 1.95
C ARG A 98 -4.70 5.16 2.95
N GLY A 99 -4.49 5.43 4.24
CA GLY A 99 -4.88 4.56 5.36
C GLY A 99 -5.21 5.40 6.58
N ALA A 100 -5.07 4.84 7.77
CA ALA A 100 -5.13 5.60 9.01
C ALA A 100 -3.93 6.57 9.09
N GLY A 101 -4.21 7.86 9.22
CA GLY A 101 -3.18 8.91 9.31
C GLY A 101 -2.92 9.63 7.98
N PRO A 102 -1.81 10.39 7.89
CA PRO A 102 -1.51 11.20 6.73
C PRO A 102 -1.23 10.34 5.48
N VAL A 103 -1.57 10.89 4.31
CA VAL A 103 -1.23 10.28 3.02
C VAL A 103 0.29 10.22 2.88
N ARG A 104 0.81 9.04 2.51
CA ARG A 104 2.23 8.85 2.19
C ARG A 104 2.40 8.77 0.68
N VAL A 105 3.36 9.51 0.15
CA VAL A 105 3.68 9.52 -1.27
C VAL A 105 5.07 8.93 -1.48
N PHE A 106 5.17 7.91 -2.34
CA PHE A 106 6.43 7.32 -2.74
C PHE A 106 6.66 7.58 -4.22
N LEU A 107 7.79 8.21 -4.56
CA LEU A 107 8.27 8.34 -5.93
C LEU A 107 8.76 6.99 -6.44
N ARG A 108 8.63 6.75 -7.73
CA ARG A 108 9.08 5.55 -8.43
C ARG A 108 10.22 5.88 -9.39
N PRO A 109 11.48 5.95 -8.94
CA PRO A 109 12.59 6.24 -9.83
C PRO A 109 12.83 5.11 -10.86
N ASP A 110 12.47 3.87 -10.48
CA ASP A 110 12.60 2.68 -11.31
C ASP A 110 11.54 1.62 -10.94
N ARG A 111 11.68 0.40 -11.48
CA ARG A 111 10.74 -0.71 -11.25
C ARG A 111 10.85 -1.32 -9.85
N ASP A 112 12.01 -1.22 -9.24
CA ASP A 112 12.36 -1.97 -8.04
C ASP A 112 12.57 -1.07 -6.82
N ALA A 113 12.35 0.25 -6.95
CA ALA A 113 12.52 1.19 -5.86
C ALA A 113 11.31 2.11 -5.67
N LEU A 114 11.06 2.41 -4.40
CA LEU A 114 10.12 3.41 -3.92
C LEU A 114 10.86 4.36 -2.99
N ILE A 115 10.72 5.67 -3.19
CA ILE A 115 11.39 6.70 -2.39
C ILE A 115 10.34 7.65 -1.81
N MET A 116 10.28 7.74 -0.49
CA MET A 116 9.53 8.77 0.22
C MET A 116 10.49 9.85 0.70
N ARG A 117 10.18 11.12 0.42
CA ARG A 117 10.89 12.27 0.96
C ARG A 117 10.16 12.83 2.15
N THR A 118 10.89 13.14 3.20
CA THR A 118 10.37 13.85 4.36
C THR A 118 10.45 15.36 4.15
N ALA A 119 9.82 16.11 5.06
CA ALA A 119 9.91 17.58 5.06
C ALA A 119 11.36 18.09 5.25
N SER A 120 12.27 17.27 5.82
CA SER A 120 13.70 17.55 5.97
C SER A 120 14.54 17.09 4.78
N ASP A 121 13.90 16.75 3.65
CA ASP A 121 14.53 16.22 2.42
C ASP A 121 15.34 14.90 2.61
N GLN A 122 15.09 14.19 3.71
CA GLN A 122 15.66 12.87 3.90
C GLN A 122 14.94 11.85 3.01
N GLU A 123 15.70 11.02 2.33
CA GLU A 123 15.18 9.97 1.48
C GLU A 123 14.98 8.67 2.28
N HIS A 124 13.75 8.17 2.27
CA HIS A 124 13.38 6.87 2.78
C HIS A 124 13.19 5.92 1.60
N ARG A 125 14.17 5.06 1.36
CA ARG A 125 14.18 4.17 0.21
C ARG A 125 13.73 2.77 0.60
N LEU A 126 12.79 2.23 -0.17
CA LEU A 126 12.41 0.83 -0.15
C LEU A 126 12.81 0.20 -1.48
N THR A 127 13.33 -1.00 -1.46
CA THR A 127 13.68 -1.79 -2.65
C THR A 127 12.82 -3.04 -2.69
N ARG A 128 12.54 -3.53 -3.90
CA ARG A 128 11.77 -4.75 -4.10
C ARG A 128 12.41 -5.92 -3.36
N ASP A 129 11.59 -6.64 -2.63
CA ASP A 129 12.01 -7.76 -1.78
C ASP A 129 11.18 -9.01 -2.12
N PRO A 130 11.64 -9.82 -3.07
CA PRO A 130 10.93 -11.05 -3.46
C PRO A 130 10.97 -12.13 -2.37
N GLY A 131 11.84 -11.99 -1.38
CA GLY A 131 11.95 -12.91 -0.25
C GLY A 131 11.05 -12.58 0.93
N ALA A 132 10.40 -11.40 0.91
CA ALA A 132 9.47 -11.04 1.98
C ALA A 132 8.25 -11.98 1.97
N SER A 133 8.01 -12.62 3.10
CA SER A 133 6.82 -13.48 3.28
C SER A 133 5.55 -12.67 3.14
N GLU A 134 4.45 -13.36 2.76
CA GLU A 134 3.13 -12.75 2.72
C GLU A 134 2.75 -12.15 4.08
N PHE A 135 2.05 -11.03 4.03
CA PHE A 135 1.66 -10.32 5.25
C PHE A 135 0.61 -11.10 6.04
N SER A 136 0.95 -11.52 7.26
CA SER A 136 0.07 -12.28 8.16
C SER A 136 0.11 -11.80 9.61
N ALA A 137 0.51 -10.55 9.84
CA ALA A 137 0.66 -10.00 11.18
C ALA A 137 -0.67 -9.71 11.88
N THR A 138 -0.65 -9.80 13.19
CA THR A 138 -1.74 -9.29 14.04
C THR A 138 -1.65 -7.79 14.14
N MET A 139 -2.78 -7.10 13.88
CA MET A 139 -2.87 -5.66 13.95
C MET A 139 -4.22 -5.22 14.49
N ARG A 140 -4.34 -3.94 14.86
CA ARG A 140 -5.65 -3.33 15.15
C ARG A 140 -6.46 -3.25 13.86
N LEU A 141 -7.61 -3.91 13.86
CA LEU A 141 -8.60 -3.89 12.77
C LEU A 141 -9.87 -3.23 13.26
N SER A 142 -10.45 -2.38 12.41
CA SER A 142 -11.72 -1.71 12.66
C SER A 142 -12.66 -1.90 11.48
N GLY A 143 -13.93 -2.18 11.74
CA GLY A 143 -14.85 -2.45 10.64
C GLY A 143 -16.24 -2.86 11.09
N MET A 144 -17.03 -3.24 10.11
CA MET A 144 -18.40 -3.66 10.29
C MET A 144 -18.51 -5.18 10.36
N THR A 145 -19.19 -5.68 11.38
CA THR A 145 -19.60 -7.09 11.43
C THR A 145 -21.07 -7.24 11.08
N ARG A 146 -21.37 -8.33 10.39
CA ARG A 146 -22.73 -8.74 10.06
C ARG A 146 -22.91 -10.23 10.28
N LYS A 147 -24.05 -10.60 10.86
CA LYS A 147 -24.47 -12.02 10.90
C LYS A 147 -25.07 -12.40 9.55
N LEU A 148 -24.61 -13.52 9.00
CA LEU A 148 -25.10 -14.12 7.75
C LEU A 148 -25.39 -15.59 7.98
N GLY A 149 -26.66 -15.96 8.20
CA GLY A 149 -27.01 -17.31 8.61
C GLY A 149 -26.39 -17.68 9.96
N ASN A 150 -25.55 -18.72 9.95
CA ASN A 150 -24.79 -19.17 11.13
C ASN A 150 -23.39 -18.56 11.22
N ASP A 151 -22.99 -17.77 10.26
CA ASP A 151 -21.66 -17.16 10.19
C ASP A 151 -21.70 -15.67 10.51
N VAL A 152 -20.55 -15.15 10.85
CA VAL A 152 -20.29 -13.74 11.05
C VAL A 152 -19.27 -13.30 10.01
N THR A 153 -19.54 -12.21 9.34
CA THR A 153 -18.60 -11.62 8.41
C THR A 153 -18.09 -10.28 8.96
N PHE A 154 -16.90 -9.91 8.55
CA PHE A 154 -16.26 -8.65 8.90
C PHE A 154 -15.85 -7.92 7.61
N THR A 155 -16.09 -6.61 7.57
CA THR A 155 -15.64 -5.73 6.49
C THR A 155 -14.77 -4.64 7.10
N GLU A 156 -13.49 -4.64 6.78
CA GLU A 156 -12.53 -3.66 7.29
C GLU A 156 -12.77 -2.28 6.64
N CYS A 157 -12.76 -1.21 7.45
CA CYS A 157 -13.19 0.13 7.05
C CYS A 157 -12.32 0.80 5.99
N LEU A 158 -10.99 0.72 6.12
CA LEU A 158 -10.07 1.47 5.25
C LEU A 158 -9.87 0.79 3.89
N THR A 159 -9.83 -0.53 3.90
CA THR A 159 -9.53 -1.34 2.71
C THR A 159 -10.78 -1.89 2.03
N GLY A 160 -11.87 -2.04 2.80
CA GLY A 160 -13.04 -2.80 2.39
C GLY A 160 -12.77 -4.31 2.25
N LEU A 161 -11.70 -4.83 2.89
CA LEU A 161 -11.47 -6.26 2.97
C LEU A 161 -12.65 -6.93 3.67
N HIS A 162 -13.22 -7.91 3.00
CA HIS A 162 -14.37 -8.66 3.51
C HIS A 162 -13.97 -10.12 3.71
N ALA A 163 -14.24 -10.65 4.90
CA ALA A 163 -13.91 -12.02 5.26
C ALA A 163 -14.89 -12.59 6.27
N PRO A 164 -15.13 -13.92 6.26
CA PRO A 164 -15.75 -14.59 7.38
C PRO A 164 -14.87 -14.49 8.63
N VAL A 165 -15.52 -14.35 9.80
CA VAL A 165 -14.83 -14.34 11.08
C VAL A 165 -14.63 -15.78 11.55
N SER A 166 -13.37 -16.12 11.85
CA SER A 166 -13.04 -17.41 12.46
C SER A 166 -13.66 -17.52 13.86
N LYS A 167 -14.22 -18.67 14.19
CA LYS A 167 -14.85 -18.93 15.50
C LYS A 167 -13.84 -19.22 16.62
N GLY A 168 -12.54 -19.15 16.32
CA GLY A 168 -11.45 -19.31 17.28
C GLY A 168 -11.03 -18.01 17.96
N GLY A 169 -9.99 -18.10 18.80
CA GLY A 169 -9.43 -16.96 19.52
C GLY A 169 -10.45 -16.30 20.45
N ASP A 170 -10.49 -14.96 20.41
CA ASP A 170 -11.41 -14.17 21.24
C ASP A 170 -12.78 -13.89 20.57
N PHE A 171 -13.16 -14.69 19.58
CA PHE A 171 -14.49 -14.63 18.97
C PHE A 171 -15.65 -14.71 19.98
N PRO A 172 -15.61 -15.54 21.04
CA PRO A 172 -16.69 -15.57 22.03
C PRO A 172 -16.96 -14.22 22.69
N SER A 173 -15.92 -13.48 23.07
CA SER A 173 -16.03 -12.13 23.64
C SER A 173 -16.66 -11.16 22.65
N LEU A 174 -16.16 -11.11 21.43
CA LEU A 174 -16.74 -10.28 20.36
C LEU A 174 -18.22 -10.64 20.15
N TRP A 175 -18.54 -11.91 20.02
CA TRP A 175 -19.90 -12.36 19.71
C TRP A 175 -20.88 -12.05 20.84
N HIS A 176 -20.45 -12.18 22.09
CA HIS A 176 -21.23 -11.77 23.25
C HIS A 176 -21.61 -10.29 23.19
N GLN A 177 -20.63 -9.43 22.92
CA GLN A 177 -20.82 -7.98 22.84
C GLN A 177 -21.64 -7.55 21.62
N VAL A 178 -21.41 -8.16 20.44
CA VAL A 178 -22.23 -7.92 19.25
C VAL A 178 -23.70 -8.20 19.51
N ARG A 179 -24.01 -9.28 20.22
CA ARG A 179 -25.38 -9.62 20.59
C ARG A 179 -26.00 -8.62 21.57
N SER A 180 -25.24 -8.11 22.55
CA SER A 180 -25.72 -7.18 23.56
C SER A 180 -26.13 -5.83 22.98
N VAL A 181 -25.52 -5.41 21.86
CA VAL A 181 -25.85 -4.14 21.19
C VAL A 181 -26.83 -4.30 20.02
N GLY A 182 -27.48 -5.47 19.89
CA GLY A 182 -28.48 -5.72 18.84
C GLY A 182 -27.92 -6.13 17.48
N GLY A 183 -26.64 -6.48 17.38
CA GLY A 183 -25.92 -6.82 16.14
C GLY A 183 -26.36 -8.11 15.45
N LEU A 184 -27.45 -8.74 15.88
CA LEU A 184 -28.05 -9.89 15.20
C LEU A 184 -28.88 -9.48 13.97
N ARG A 185 -29.37 -8.26 13.94
CA ARG A 185 -30.27 -7.74 12.89
C ARG A 185 -29.57 -6.75 11.99
N GLU A 186 -28.79 -5.85 12.58
CA GLU A 186 -28.10 -4.77 11.89
C GLU A 186 -26.57 -4.93 12.02
N PRO A 187 -25.80 -4.45 11.03
CA PRO A 187 -24.35 -4.39 11.14
C PRO A 187 -23.94 -3.53 12.33
N VAL A 188 -22.89 -3.92 13.02
CA VAL A 188 -22.31 -3.16 14.12
C VAL A 188 -20.83 -2.93 13.87
N TYR A 189 -20.35 -1.77 14.31
CA TYR A 189 -18.92 -1.44 14.28
C TYR A 189 -18.18 -2.17 15.39
N VAL A 190 -17.02 -2.74 15.04
CA VAL A 190 -16.14 -3.44 15.99
C VAL A 190 -14.70 -3.04 15.79
N GLU A 191 -13.94 -3.09 16.88
CA GLU A 191 -12.49 -3.04 16.86
C GLU A 191 -11.91 -4.25 17.60
N PHE A 192 -10.87 -4.83 17.06
CA PHE A 192 -10.16 -5.94 17.67
C PHE A 192 -8.70 -6.01 17.16
N ASP A 193 -7.86 -6.65 17.92
CA ASP A 193 -6.56 -7.08 17.42
C ASP A 193 -6.74 -8.45 16.75
N GLY A 194 -6.33 -8.54 15.51
CA GLY A 194 -6.53 -9.74 14.71
C GLY A 194 -5.70 -9.75 13.44
N ARG A 195 -5.85 -10.81 12.68
CA ARG A 195 -5.14 -10.99 11.41
C ARG A 195 -6.03 -11.62 10.37
N PHE A 196 -5.84 -11.24 9.13
CA PHE A 196 -6.40 -11.96 7.99
C PHE A 196 -5.60 -13.22 7.72
N THR A 197 -6.27 -14.28 7.31
CA THR A 197 -5.67 -15.47 6.70
C THR A 197 -5.97 -15.44 5.22
N TRP A 198 -5.01 -15.86 4.40
CA TRP A 198 -5.09 -15.79 2.95
C TRP A 198 -5.04 -17.19 2.34
N ASP A 199 -5.64 -17.33 1.17
CA ASP A 199 -5.52 -18.48 0.30
C ASP A 199 -4.99 -17.99 -1.05
N GLY A 200 -3.65 -17.86 -1.13
CA GLY A 200 -2.97 -17.26 -2.29
C GLY A 200 -3.27 -15.77 -2.48
N ASP A 201 -3.25 -15.30 -3.72
CA ASP A 201 -3.38 -13.86 -4.08
C ASP A 201 -4.81 -13.31 -4.06
N GLY A 202 -5.77 -14.12 -3.62
CA GLY A 202 -7.19 -13.79 -3.67
C GLY A 202 -7.72 -12.94 -2.53
N ALA A 203 -9.03 -13.08 -2.28
CA ALA A 203 -9.69 -12.52 -1.11
C ALA A 203 -9.21 -13.22 0.17
N PRO A 204 -9.26 -12.57 1.34
CA PRO A 204 -8.90 -13.22 2.59
C PRO A 204 -9.88 -14.40 2.87
N GLN A 205 -9.33 -15.53 3.26
CA GLN A 205 -10.07 -16.74 3.60
C GLN A 205 -10.88 -16.53 4.89
N SER A 206 -10.28 -15.87 5.89
CA SER A 206 -10.95 -15.52 7.14
C SER A 206 -10.22 -14.39 7.86
N VAL A 207 -10.87 -13.84 8.87
CA VAL A 207 -10.23 -12.98 9.88
C VAL A 207 -10.28 -13.69 11.23
N ASN A 208 -9.13 -13.73 11.91
CA ASN A 208 -8.98 -14.33 13.23
C ASN A 208 -8.85 -13.23 14.28
N ILE A 209 -9.68 -13.29 15.32
CA ILE A 209 -9.71 -12.33 16.42
C ILE A 209 -8.81 -12.86 17.53
N GLN A 210 -7.77 -12.12 17.88
CA GLN A 210 -6.89 -12.47 18.99
C GLN A 210 -7.30 -11.79 20.29
N ARG A 211 -7.76 -10.53 20.20
CA ARG A 211 -8.24 -9.75 21.35
C ARG A 211 -9.35 -8.80 20.91
N PHE A 212 -10.52 -8.97 21.46
CA PHE A 212 -11.61 -8.03 21.30
C PHE A 212 -11.32 -6.70 22.03
N VAL A 213 -11.72 -5.58 21.45
CA VAL A 213 -11.48 -4.25 22.01
C VAL A 213 -12.78 -3.50 22.29
N THR A 214 -13.61 -3.29 21.28
CA THR A 214 -14.87 -2.56 21.45
C THR A 214 -15.91 -2.91 20.38
N VAL A 215 -17.17 -2.61 20.70
CA VAL A 215 -18.30 -2.67 19.78
C VAL A 215 -19.15 -1.42 19.94
N ARG A 216 -19.72 -0.94 18.85
CA ARG A 216 -20.69 0.16 18.85
C ARG A 216 -21.86 -0.20 17.95
N ALA A 217 -23.10 0.10 18.44
CA ALA A 217 -24.28 -0.01 17.62
C ALA A 217 -24.25 1.04 16.49
N GLY A 218 -24.88 0.71 15.36
CA GLY A 218 -24.97 1.61 14.20
C GLY A 218 -23.89 1.38 13.17
N SER A 219 -24.09 1.98 12.00
CA SER A 219 -23.19 1.92 10.85
C SER A 219 -22.22 3.08 10.92
N GLY A 220 -20.93 2.82 10.98
CA GLY A 220 -19.94 3.89 10.98
C GLY A 220 -18.53 3.39 10.76
N CYS A 221 -18.14 3.23 9.48
CA CYS A 221 -16.77 3.40 9.08
C CYS A 221 -16.42 4.88 8.95
#